data_0e264deee13c04fb3397968bbf44a08d
#
_entry.id   0e264deee13c04fb3397968bbf44a08d
#
_cell.length_a   1.000
_cell.length_b   1.000
_cell.length_c   1.000
_cell.angle_alpha   90.00
_cell.angle_beta   90.00
_cell.angle_gamma   90.00
#
_symmetry.space_group_name_H-M   'P 1'
#
loop_
_entity.id
_entity.type
_entity.pdbx_description
1 polymer ?
#
loop_
_entity_poly.entity_id
_entity_poly.type
_entity_poly.pdbx_seq_one_letter_code
_entity_poly.pdbx_strand_id
1 'polypeptide(L)'
;MSESEHDGGHGHDDRPKVFEIKIDRTTYKVHQDVLTGAELRRLPEPDIGPDRDLFEVVPGGSDLKIEVNTRVEIRNGLRFFTAPAQINLGAEEG
;
A
#
# COMPACT_ATOMS: atom_id res chain seq x y z
N MET A 1 -2.90 -25.79 -30.57
CA MET A 1 -2.98 -25.43 -29.82
C MET A 1 -2.95 -24.94 -29.57
N SER A 2 -2.93 -25.02 -29.83
CA SER A 2 -3.03 -24.50 -29.05
C SER A 2 -2.87 -23.94 -28.78
N GLU A 3 -2.89 -23.74 -28.94
CA GLU A 3 -2.87 -23.16 -28.35
C GLU A 3 -2.81 -22.57 -28.02
N SER A 4 -2.98 -22.55 -28.55
CA SER A 4 -3.01 -21.91 -27.88
C SER A 4 -2.80 -21.25 -27.64
N GLU A 5 -2.91 -21.08 -27.91
CA GLU A 5 -2.87 -20.51 -27.26
C GLU A 5 -2.61 -19.90 -27.04
N HIS A 6 -2.78 -19.72 -27.61
CA HIS A 6 -2.64 -19.01 -26.92
C HIS A 6 -2.41 -18.33 -26.70
N ASP A 7 -2.51 -18.11 -27.05
CA ASP A 7 -2.39 -17.42 -26.33
C ASP A 7 -2.08 -16.69 -26.20
N GLY A 8 -2.15 -16.57 -26.60
CA GLY A 8 -2.16 -15.79 -25.91
C GLY A 8 -1.78 -15.14 -25.77
N GLY A 9 -1.75 -15.00 -26.01
CA GLY A 9 -1.63 -14.38 -25.27
C GLY A 9 -1.17 -14.00 -25.12
N HIS A 10 -1.26 -14.07 -25.53
CA HIS A 10 -0.86 -13.64 -24.76
C HIS A 10 -0.18 -13.03 -24.50
N GLY A 11 0.11 -13.31 -25.76
CA GLY A 11 0.82 -12.36 -25.10
C GLY A 11 0.55 -12.06 -23.70
N HIS A 12 -0.55 -12.21 -23.30
CA HIS A 12 -0.73 -11.81 -21.94
C HIS A 12 0.05 -12.70 -21.02
N ASP A 13 0.35 -12.17 -19.89
CA ASP A 13 1.22 -12.78 -18.95
C ASP A 13 0.41 -13.56 -17.96
N ASP A 14 0.62 -14.85 -17.91
CA ASP A 14 -0.11 -15.65 -16.96
C ASP A 14 0.50 -15.66 -15.59
N ARG A 15 1.66 -15.06 -15.42
CA ARG A 15 2.31 -15.08 -14.14
C ARG A 15 1.58 -14.16 -13.18
N PRO A 16 1.45 -14.55 -11.91
CA PRO A 16 0.82 -13.65 -10.95
C PRO A 16 1.64 -12.39 -10.77
N LYS A 17 0.96 -11.30 -10.57
CA LYS A 17 1.63 -10.04 -10.28
C LYS A 17 2.06 -10.05 -8.84
N VAL A 18 3.30 -9.67 -8.61
CA VAL A 18 3.81 -9.55 -7.25
C VAL A 18 4.52 -8.22 -7.17
N PHE A 19 4.10 -7.42 -6.20
CA PHE A 19 4.71 -6.11 -5.97
C PHE A 19 5.36 -6.11 -4.61
N GLU A 20 6.53 -5.48 -4.53
CA GLU A 20 7.21 -5.32 -3.25
C GLU A 20 7.04 -3.90 -2.78
N ILE A 21 6.51 -3.74 -1.60
CA ILE A 21 6.35 -2.43 -0.99
C ILE A 21 6.97 -2.48 0.39
N LYS A 22 7.29 -1.32 0.92
CA LYS A 22 7.88 -1.24 2.25
C LYS A 22 7.00 -0.40 3.15
N ILE A 23 6.84 -0.88 4.37
CA ILE A 23 6.19 -0.10 5.42
C ILE A 23 7.13 -0.12 6.60
N ASP A 24 7.63 1.06 6.99
CA ASP A 24 8.56 1.18 8.12
C ASP A 24 9.74 0.24 7.96
N ARG A 25 10.32 0.20 6.76
CA ARG A 25 11.53 -0.59 6.48
C ARG A 25 11.29 -2.08 6.33
N THR A 26 10.10 -2.55 6.53
CA THR A 26 9.81 -3.96 6.33
C THR A 26 9.20 -4.14 4.95
N THR A 27 9.71 -5.11 4.21
CA THR A 27 9.22 -5.37 2.86
C THR A 27 8.08 -6.36 2.89
N TYR A 28 7.03 -6.05 2.16
CA TYR A 28 5.88 -6.93 2.04
C TYR A 28 5.63 -7.19 0.57
N LYS A 29 5.25 -8.42 0.26
CA LYS A 29 4.89 -8.78 -1.10
C LYS A 29 3.38 -8.86 -1.19
N VAL A 30 2.83 -8.14 -2.15
CA VAL A 30 1.38 -8.10 -2.32
C VAL A 30 1.06 -8.43 -3.76
N HIS A 31 -0.14 -8.92 -4.00
CA HIS A 31 -0.55 -9.37 -5.31
C HIS A 31 -1.62 -8.49 -5.92
N GLN A 32 -2.18 -7.59 -5.16
CA GLN A 32 -3.21 -6.69 -5.65
C GLN A 32 -2.56 -5.44 -6.22
N ASP A 33 -3.12 -4.90 -7.29
CA ASP A 33 -2.60 -3.66 -7.83
C ASP A 33 -3.30 -2.44 -7.26
N VAL A 34 -4.28 -2.63 -6.40
CA VAL A 34 -4.90 -1.54 -5.64
C VAL A 34 -5.18 -2.05 -4.24
N LEU A 35 -4.76 -1.29 -3.25
CA LEU A 35 -5.05 -1.61 -1.85
C LEU A 35 -5.58 -0.36 -1.18
N THR A 36 -6.51 -0.54 -0.27
CA THR A 36 -6.98 0.59 0.54
C THR A 36 -6.05 0.77 1.72
N GLY A 37 -6.18 1.93 2.36
CA GLY A 37 -5.40 2.17 3.57
C GLY A 37 -5.68 1.13 4.62
N ALA A 38 -6.93 0.70 4.75
CA ALA A 38 -7.26 -0.34 5.72
C ALA A 38 -6.52 -1.63 5.42
N GLU A 39 -6.41 -1.98 4.14
CA GLU A 39 -5.70 -3.19 3.77
C GLU A 39 -4.21 -3.06 4.01
N LEU A 40 -3.65 -1.89 3.73
CA LEU A 40 -2.25 -1.67 3.99
C LEU A 40 -1.95 -1.77 5.48
N ARG A 41 -2.85 -1.31 6.31
CA ARG A 41 -2.65 -1.33 7.75
C ARG A 41 -2.67 -2.74 8.33
N ARG A 42 -3.16 -3.70 7.56
CA ARG A 42 -3.20 -5.09 8.02
C ARG A 42 -1.97 -5.90 7.61
N LEU A 43 -1.11 -5.32 6.80
CA LEU A 43 0.08 -6.06 6.37
C LEU A 43 1.07 -6.29 7.49
N PRO A 44 1.37 -5.29 8.34
CA PRO A 44 2.31 -5.54 9.42
C PRO A 44 1.70 -6.38 10.52
N GLU A 45 2.56 -6.98 11.30
CA GLU A 45 2.13 -7.78 12.42
C GLU A 45 2.80 -7.28 13.67
N PRO A 46 2.04 -6.71 14.58
CA PRO A 46 0.58 -6.56 14.55
C PRO A 46 0.13 -5.47 13.60
N ASP A 47 -1.15 -5.43 13.32
CA ASP A 47 -1.70 -4.41 12.45
C ASP A 47 -1.37 -3.03 12.96
N ILE A 48 -1.32 -2.07 12.03
CA ILE A 48 -1.12 -0.69 12.42
C ILE A 48 -2.36 -0.23 13.15
N GLY A 49 -2.18 0.17 14.39
CA GLY A 49 -3.33 0.57 15.21
C GLY A 49 -3.81 1.97 14.94
N PRO A 50 -4.93 2.35 15.55
CA PRO A 50 -5.51 3.67 15.31
C PRO A 50 -4.68 4.79 15.91
N ASP A 51 -3.72 4.47 16.75
CA ASP A 51 -2.84 5.48 17.32
C ASP A 51 -1.70 5.87 16.38
N ARG A 52 -1.68 5.33 15.17
CA ARG A 52 -0.66 5.69 14.21
C ARG A 52 -1.29 6.05 12.87
N ASP A 53 -0.68 7.00 12.18
CA ASP A 53 -1.09 7.38 10.85
C ASP A 53 -0.15 6.75 9.84
N LEU A 54 -0.68 6.47 8.66
CA LEU A 54 0.09 5.87 7.58
C LEU A 54 0.32 6.90 6.50
N PHE A 55 1.55 6.96 6.00
CA PHE A 55 1.93 7.92 4.97
C PHE A 55 2.65 7.21 3.84
N GLU A 56 2.46 7.71 2.64
CA GLU A 56 3.21 7.24 1.48
C GLU A 56 4.35 8.23 1.22
N VAL A 57 5.53 7.71 0.99
CA VAL A 57 6.69 8.55 0.67
C VAL A 57 6.61 8.93 -0.80
N VAL A 58 6.51 10.22 -1.07
CA VAL A 58 6.39 10.72 -2.44
C VAL A 58 7.72 11.38 -2.80
N PRO A 59 8.51 10.78 -3.68
CA PRO A 59 9.82 11.35 -4.02
C PRO A 59 9.64 12.72 -4.65
N GLY A 60 10.39 13.68 -4.12
CA GLY A 60 10.33 15.02 -4.65
C GLY A 60 9.12 15.82 -4.23
N GLY A 61 8.28 15.27 -3.39
CA GLY A 61 7.09 15.95 -2.93
C GLY A 61 6.86 15.76 -1.47
N SER A 62 5.69 16.14 -1.01
CA SER A 62 5.32 15.94 0.37
C SER A 62 4.75 14.55 0.56
N ASP A 63 5.01 13.97 1.71
CA ASP A 63 4.44 12.67 2.01
C ASP A 63 2.92 12.77 2.04
N LEU A 64 2.27 11.71 1.64
CA LEU A 64 0.83 11.70 1.46
C LEU A 64 0.19 10.84 2.53
N LYS A 65 -0.69 11.43 3.32
CA LYS A 65 -1.38 10.68 4.35
C LYS A 65 -2.39 9.73 3.71
N ILE A 66 -2.40 8.50 4.15
CA ILE A 66 -3.27 7.47 3.60
C ILE A 66 -4.38 7.19 4.61
N GLU A 67 -5.60 7.53 4.25
CA GLU A 67 -6.74 7.25 5.10
C GLU A 67 -7.19 5.82 4.92
N VAL A 68 -8.04 5.34 5.81
CA VAL A 68 -8.45 3.93 5.75
C VAL A 68 -9.18 3.59 4.47
N ASN A 69 -9.89 4.54 3.89
CA ASN A 69 -10.61 4.28 2.65
C ASN A 69 -9.90 4.83 1.42
N THR A 70 -8.67 5.30 1.56
CA THR A 70 -7.90 5.77 0.42
C THR A 70 -7.48 4.58 -0.42
N ARG A 71 -7.68 4.68 -1.71
CA ARG A 71 -7.25 3.63 -2.63
C ARG A 71 -5.87 3.99 -3.16
N VAL A 72 -4.95 3.05 -3.03
CA VAL A 72 -3.56 3.27 -3.41
C VAL A 72 -3.22 2.33 -4.55
N GLU A 73 -2.74 2.89 -5.65
CA GLU A 73 -2.27 2.07 -6.75
C GLU A 73 -0.91 1.51 -6.38
N ILE A 74 -0.79 0.21 -6.40
CA ILE A 74 0.40 -0.46 -5.92
C ILE A 74 1.39 -0.65 -7.05
N ARG A 75 2.64 -0.36 -6.77
CA ARG A 75 3.74 -0.54 -7.71
C ARG A 75 4.94 -1.04 -6.93
N ASN A 76 5.86 -1.67 -7.63
CA ASN A 76 7.10 -2.08 -7.00
C ASN A 76 7.85 -0.87 -6.48
N GLY A 77 8.36 -0.99 -5.28
CA GLY A 77 9.18 0.04 -4.72
C GLY A 77 8.44 1.10 -3.95
N LEU A 78 7.12 0.97 -3.81
CA LEU A 78 6.39 1.93 -3.00
C LEU A 78 6.87 1.86 -1.57
N ARG A 79 6.94 3.01 -0.93
CA ARG A 79 7.38 3.09 0.45
C ARG A 79 6.35 3.81 1.28
N PHE A 80 6.15 3.30 2.46
CA PHE A 80 5.22 3.89 3.42
C PHE A 80 5.91 3.96 4.76
N PHE A 81 5.42 4.84 5.61
CA PHE A 81 5.89 4.86 7.00
C PHE A 81 4.72 5.23 7.89
N THR A 82 4.86 4.91 9.15
CA THR A 82 3.84 5.26 10.13
C THR A 82 4.43 6.25 11.12
N ALA A 83 3.57 7.04 11.70
CA ALA A 83 3.96 8.00 12.71
C ALA A 83 2.84 8.07 13.72
N PRO A 84 3.12 8.51 14.93
CA PRO A 84 2.05 8.64 15.91
C PRO A 84 0.97 9.56 15.39
N ALA A 85 -0.27 9.14 15.58
CA ALA A 85 -1.38 9.95 15.12
C ALA A 85 -1.40 11.25 15.87
N GLN A 86 -1.70 12.31 15.13
CA GLN A 86 -1.78 13.61 15.75
C GLN A 86 -3.14 13.76 16.35
N ILE A 87 -3.20 13.83 17.65
CA ILE A 87 -4.46 13.99 18.33
C ILE A 87 -4.51 15.40 18.80
N ASN A 88 -5.40 16.15 18.20
CA ASN A 88 -5.53 17.55 18.53
C ASN A 88 -6.48 17.74 19.68
N LEU A 89 -6.13 17.22 20.79
CA LEU A 89 -7.04 17.31 21.89
C LEU A 89 -7.34 18.73 22.26
N GLY A 90 -6.34 19.54 22.28
CA GLY A 90 -6.58 20.92 22.60
C GLY A 90 -7.38 21.61 21.53
N ALA A 91 -7.06 21.33 20.31
CA ALA A 91 -7.73 22.02 19.25
C ALA A 91 -9.17 21.59 19.17
N GLU A 92 -9.41 20.35 19.36
CA GLU A 92 -10.75 19.94 19.19
C GLU A 92 -11.57 20.27 20.33
N GLU A 93 -10.97 20.40 21.45
CA GLU A 93 -11.76 20.88 22.50
C GLU A 93 -11.86 22.28 22.46
N GLY A 94 -10.98 22.87 21.79
CA GLY A 94 -10.90 24.31 21.68
C GLY A 94 -11.72 24.94 21.37
#